data_1326e1e1ff932518a2747a45b79c79bd
#
_entry.id   1326e1e1ff932518a2747a45b79c79bd
#
_cell.length_a   1.000
_cell.length_b   1.000
_cell.length_c   1.000
_cell.angle_alpha   90.00
_cell.angle_beta   90.00
_cell.angle_gamma   90.00
#
_symmetry.space_group_name_H-M   'P 1'
#
loop_
_entity.id
_entity.type
_entity.pdbx_description
1 polymer ?
#
loop_
_entity_poly.entity_id
_entity_poly.type
_entity_poly.pdbx_seq_one_letter_code
_entity_poly.pdbx_strand_id
1 'polypeptide(L)'
;SLRCMPQVHGTTRDALKYARDVFEREINSATDNPLVFADEGDVISGGNFHGQPLALALDFAAIATAELGNISERRVEQLVNPSLSGLPPFLVPESGIHSGYMMAQVTAASLVNENKVFATPASIDSIPGSASREDHVSMGMTSARKLREIVTNVEAIMAVEVLCAAQAIDLQKPETLGKGTAAAHEQVRGAIPHLDGDRLLSRDIEAVLTLERKGTIVAAVEEAIGDLE
;
A
#
# COMPACT_ATOMS: atom_id res chain seq x y z
N SER A 1 13.27 -10.50 -3.68
CA SER A 1 12.66 -9.19 -3.31
C SER A 1 13.70 -8.13 -2.99
N LEU A 2 14.72 -8.41 -2.16
CA LEU A 2 15.74 -7.42 -1.80
C LEU A 2 16.58 -6.94 -3.00
N ARG A 3 16.93 -7.84 -3.89
CA ARG A 3 17.78 -7.52 -5.05
C ARG A 3 17.10 -6.62 -6.07
N CYS A 4 15.78 -6.77 -6.29
CA CYS A 4 15.00 -6.01 -7.27
C CYS A 4 14.16 -4.89 -6.65
N MET A 5 14.28 -4.67 -5.34
CA MET A 5 13.52 -3.66 -4.63
C MET A 5 13.58 -2.26 -5.26
N PRO A 6 14.75 -1.76 -5.71
CA PRO A 6 14.81 -0.43 -6.33
C PRO A 6 13.95 -0.32 -7.60
N GLN A 7 13.91 -1.37 -8.44
CA GLN A 7 13.10 -1.39 -9.66
C GLN A 7 11.61 -1.40 -9.34
N VAL A 8 11.17 -2.22 -8.39
CA VAL A 8 9.76 -2.33 -8.01
C VAL A 8 9.28 -1.03 -7.35
N HIS A 9 9.98 -0.56 -6.33
CA HIS A 9 9.59 0.66 -5.62
C HIS A 9 9.71 1.90 -6.52
N GLY A 10 10.77 2.00 -7.34
CA GLY A 10 10.94 3.11 -8.29
C GLY A 10 9.80 3.18 -9.31
N THR A 11 9.45 2.04 -9.93
CA THR A 11 8.31 1.97 -10.87
C THR A 11 6.99 2.38 -10.21
N THR A 12 6.77 1.98 -8.96
CA THR A 12 5.56 2.40 -8.22
C THR A 12 5.55 3.90 -7.98
N ARG A 13 6.69 4.50 -7.58
CA ARG A 13 6.82 5.96 -7.40
C ARG A 13 6.50 6.71 -8.70
N ASP A 14 7.03 6.24 -9.84
CA ASP A 14 6.75 6.84 -11.15
C ASP A 14 5.27 6.77 -11.53
N ALA A 15 4.63 5.62 -11.28
CA ALA A 15 3.21 5.42 -11.54
C ALA A 15 2.32 6.32 -10.66
N LEU A 16 2.65 6.42 -9.37
CA LEU A 16 1.93 7.29 -8.43
C LEU A 16 2.13 8.78 -8.76
N LYS A 17 3.34 9.15 -9.20
CA LYS A 17 3.61 10.52 -9.68
C LYS A 17 2.74 10.85 -10.88
N TYR A 18 2.65 9.97 -11.87
CA TYR A 18 1.76 10.15 -13.02
C TYR A 18 0.30 10.34 -12.58
N ALA A 19 -0.19 9.47 -11.69
CA ALA A 19 -1.56 9.57 -11.19
C ALA A 19 -1.81 10.90 -10.46
N ARG A 20 -0.86 11.34 -9.64
CA ARG A 20 -0.90 12.63 -8.95
C ARG A 20 -0.99 13.80 -9.93
N ASP A 21 -0.13 13.81 -10.94
CA ASP A 21 -0.10 14.88 -11.96
C ASP A 21 -1.45 14.97 -12.72
N VAL A 22 -2.14 13.84 -12.94
CA VAL A 22 -3.49 13.80 -13.51
C VAL A 22 -4.51 14.39 -12.53
N PHE A 23 -4.48 13.95 -11.26
CA PHE A 23 -5.43 14.44 -10.25
C PHE A 23 -5.29 15.94 -10.01
N GLU A 24 -4.07 16.46 -9.92
CA GLU A 24 -3.81 17.88 -9.73
C GLU A 24 -4.35 18.73 -10.91
N ARG A 25 -4.30 18.20 -12.12
CA ARG A 25 -4.89 18.84 -13.31
C ARG A 25 -6.40 18.84 -13.26
N GLU A 26 -6.99 17.68 -12.97
CA GLU A 26 -8.45 17.52 -12.94
C GLU A 26 -9.11 18.31 -11.80
N ILE A 27 -8.49 18.42 -10.63
CA ILE A 27 -8.97 19.24 -9.50
C ILE A 27 -9.08 20.71 -9.90
N ASN A 28 -8.23 21.19 -10.80
CA ASN A 28 -8.19 22.58 -11.26
C ASN A 28 -8.93 22.81 -12.59
N SER A 29 -9.60 21.78 -13.10
CA SER A 29 -10.31 21.84 -14.39
C SER A 29 -11.80 22.15 -14.20
N ALA A 30 -12.37 22.88 -15.16
CA ALA A 30 -13.82 23.01 -15.27
C ALA A 30 -14.38 21.77 -15.98
N THR A 31 -15.16 20.97 -15.27
CA THR A 31 -15.55 19.60 -15.69
C THR A 31 -17.06 19.40 -15.85
N ASP A 32 -17.83 20.45 -16.09
CA ASP A 32 -19.27 20.38 -16.29
C ASP A 32 -19.66 20.48 -17.78
N ASN A 33 -20.93 20.28 -18.07
CA ASN A 33 -21.53 20.47 -19.38
C ASN A 33 -23.01 20.93 -19.27
N PRO A 34 -23.37 22.13 -19.80
CA PRO A 34 -22.47 23.09 -20.43
C PRO A 34 -21.61 23.85 -19.41
N LEU A 35 -20.43 24.32 -19.85
CA LEU A 35 -19.65 25.30 -19.12
C LEU A 35 -20.26 26.69 -19.33
N VAL A 36 -20.54 27.42 -18.25
CA VAL A 36 -21.15 28.76 -18.28
C VAL A 36 -20.15 29.78 -17.78
N PHE A 37 -19.73 30.68 -18.63
CA PHE A 37 -18.83 31.82 -18.32
C PHE A 37 -19.68 33.08 -18.25
N ALA A 38 -20.23 33.36 -17.05
CA ALA A 38 -21.25 34.41 -16.90
C ALA A 38 -20.73 35.82 -17.19
N ASP A 39 -19.47 36.10 -16.89
CA ASP A 39 -18.86 37.42 -17.10
C ASP A 39 -18.62 37.71 -18.58
N GLU A 40 -18.29 36.69 -19.37
CA GLU A 40 -18.08 36.77 -20.81
C GLU A 40 -19.37 36.59 -21.60
N GLY A 41 -20.39 36.02 -20.98
CA GLY A 41 -21.66 35.64 -21.60
C GLY A 41 -21.59 34.38 -22.46
N ASP A 42 -20.53 33.60 -22.32
CA ASP A 42 -20.30 32.39 -23.10
C ASP A 42 -20.91 31.15 -22.46
N VAL A 43 -21.47 30.28 -23.31
CA VAL A 43 -21.95 28.94 -22.91
C VAL A 43 -21.33 27.93 -23.88
N ILE A 44 -20.47 27.05 -23.33
CA ILE A 44 -19.71 26.10 -24.13
C ILE A 44 -20.15 24.67 -23.78
N SER A 45 -20.61 23.94 -24.79
CA SER A 45 -20.89 22.52 -24.66
C SER A 45 -19.70 21.69 -25.13
N GLY A 46 -19.27 20.69 -24.34
CA GLY A 46 -18.12 19.85 -24.66
C GLY A 46 -18.12 18.58 -23.83
N GLY A 47 -17.04 17.81 -23.93
CA GLY A 47 -16.86 16.50 -23.26
C GLY A 47 -15.98 16.52 -22.02
N ASN A 48 -15.61 17.70 -21.48
CA ASN A 48 -14.66 17.81 -20.39
C ASN A 48 -15.17 17.23 -19.04
N PHE A 49 -16.45 16.90 -18.98
CA PHE A 49 -17.07 16.18 -17.86
C PHE A 49 -16.69 14.69 -17.81
N HIS A 50 -16.14 14.13 -18.90
CA HIS A 50 -15.86 12.70 -18.99
C HIS A 50 -14.69 12.29 -18.10
N GLY A 51 -14.94 11.43 -17.11
CA GLY A 51 -13.97 11.06 -16.08
C GLY A 51 -12.89 10.03 -16.50
N GLN A 52 -12.67 9.81 -17.79
CA GLN A 52 -11.68 8.82 -18.27
C GLN A 52 -10.25 9.12 -17.81
N PRO A 53 -9.76 10.37 -17.75
CA PRO A 53 -8.43 10.64 -17.22
C PRO A 53 -8.27 10.15 -15.76
N LEU A 54 -9.28 10.40 -14.93
CA LEU A 54 -9.29 9.93 -13.54
C LEU A 54 -9.39 8.42 -13.44
N ALA A 55 -10.29 7.80 -14.23
CA ALA A 55 -10.50 6.35 -14.20
C ALA A 55 -9.22 5.57 -14.53
N LEU A 56 -8.52 5.98 -15.60
CA LEU A 56 -7.28 5.34 -16.02
C LEU A 56 -6.15 5.56 -15.01
N ALA A 57 -6.00 6.77 -14.48
CA ALA A 57 -4.99 7.10 -13.47
C ALA A 57 -5.22 6.32 -12.16
N LEU A 58 -6.48 6.13 -11.74
CA LEU A 58 -6.85 5.34 -10.56
C LEU A 58 -6.53 3.86 -10.74
N ASP A 59 -6.85 3.26 -11.89
CA ASP A 59 -6.50 1.86 -12.15
C ASP A 59 -4.99 1.67 -12.28
N PHE A 60 -4.27 2.62 -12.86
CA PHE A 60 -2.81 2.58 -12.93
C PHE A 60 -2.18 2.66 -11.52
N ALA A 61 -2.69 3.56 -10.67
CA ALA A 61 -2.29 3.62 -9.26
C ALA A 61 -2.64 2.33 -8.50
N ALA A 62 -3.80 1.71 -8.79
CA ALA A 62 -4.22 0.45 -8.19
C ALA A 62 -3.25 -0.69 -8.48
N ILE A 63 -2.82 -0.84 -9.74
CA ILE A 63 -1.83 -1.85 -10.16
C ILE A 63 -0.50 -1.61 -9.45
N ALA A 64 -0.01 -0.37 -9.44
CA ALA A 64 1.26 -0.02 -8.83
C ALA A 64 1.26 -0.22 -7.31
N THR A 65 0.16 0.12 -6.63
CA THR A 65 0.02 -0.07 -5.18
C THR A 65 -0.09 -1.54 -4.82
N ALA A 66 -0.82 -2.35 -5.61
CA ALA A 66 -0.92 -3.80 -5.40
C ALA A 66 0.46 -4.48 -5.45
N GLU A 67 1.37 -4.02 -6.31
CA GLU A 67 2.73 -4.56 -6.41
C GLU A 67 3.58 -4.25 -5.17
N LEU A 68 3.37 -3.11 -4.48
CA LEU A 68 4.01 -2.87 -3.18
C LEU A 68 3.62 -3.93 -2.15
N GLY A 69 2.34 -4.28 -2.08
CA GLY A 69 1.87 -5.35 -1.21
C GLY A 69 2.47 -6.71 -1.58
N ASN A 70 2.57 -6.98 -2.88
CA ASN A 70 3.15 -8.22 -3.39
C ASN A 70 4.61 -8.39 -2.97
N ILE A 71 5.46 -7.39 -3.19
CA ILE A 71 6.88 -7.47 -2.82
C ILE A 71 7.07 -7.47 -1.29
N SER A 72 6.21 -6.77 -0.54
CA SER A 72 6.22 -6.78 0.93
C SER A 72 5.95 -8.19 1.47
N GLU A 73 4.90 -8.86 0.99
CA GLU A 73 4.59 -10.23 1.39
C GLU A 73 5.72 -11.21 1.05
N ARG A 74 6.42 -11.04 -0.07
CA ARG A 74 7.61 -11.84 -0.39
C ARG A 74 8.73 -11.68 0.64
N ARG A 75 8.88 -10.50 1.25
CA ARG A 75 9.84 -10.31 2.35
C ARG A 75 9.37 -10.94 3.66
N VAL A 76 8.06 -10.87 3.93
CA VAL A 76 7.47 -11.57 5.08
C VAL A 76 7.72 -13.08 4.98
N GLU A 77 7.44 -13.70 3.82
CA GLU A 77 7.70 -15.12 3.59
C GLU A 77 9.17 -15.47 3.81
N GLN A 78 10.08 -14.65 3.30
CA GLN A 78 11.52 -14.86 3.51
C GLN A 78 11.92 -14.82 4.99
N LEU A 79 11.32 -13.95 5.79
CA LEU A 79 11.61 -13.84 7.23
C LEU A 79 11.09 -15.04 8.02
N VAL A 80 9.84 -15.47 7.77
CA VAL A 80 9.20 -16.54 8.55
C VAL A 80 9.67 -17.95 8.14
N ASN A 81 10.30 -18.07 6.98
CA ASN A 81 10.79 -19.35 6.44
C ASN A 81 12.23 -19.61 6.92
N PRO A 82 12.45 -20.63 7.77
CA PRO A 82 13.77 -20.91 8.36
C PRO A 82 14.83 -21.27 7.31
N SER A 83 14.43 -21.86 6.19
CA SER A 83 15.36 -22.22 5.11
C SER A 83 15.91 -21.00 4.36
N LEU A 84 15.23 -19.84 4.48
CA LEU A 84 15.62 -18.60 3.81
C LEU A 84 16.25 -17.61 4.77
N SER A 85 15.70 -17.46 5.97
CA SER A 85 16.16 -16.49 6.96
C SER A 85 17.27 -17.02 7.88
N GLY A 86 17.33 -18.33 8.09
CA GLY A 86 18.17 -18.94 9.13
C GLY A 86 17.67 -18.68 10.56
N LEU A 87 16.49 -18.03 10.70
CA LEU A 87 15.84 -17.76 11.99
C LEU A 87 14.91 -18.91 12.39
N PRO A 88 14.43 -18.96 13.64
CA PRO A 88 13.42 -19.94 14.04
C PRO A 88 12.17 -19.86 13.15
N PRO A 89 11.53 -21.01 12.82
CA PRO A 89 10.33 -21.04 12.00
C PRO A 89 9.26 -20.10 12.57
N PHE A 90 8.63 -19.32 11.67
CA PHE A 90 7.60 -18.33 12.03
C PHE A 90 8.03 -17.30 13.08
N LEU A 91 9.34 -17.09 13.24
CA LEU A 91 9.95 -16.10 14.16
C LEU A 91 9.55 -16.32 15.64
N VAL A 92 9.38 -17.57 16.05
CA VAL A 92 9.09 -17.92 17.45
C VAL A 92 10.02 -19.06 17.91
N PRO A 93 10.61 -18.97 19.12
CA PRO A 93 11.62 -19.96 19.56
C PRO A 93 11.12 -21.39 19.64
N GLU A 94 9.90 -21.60 20.12
CA GLU A 94 9.28 -22.92 20.30
C GLU A 94 8.23 -23.21 19.22
N SER A 95 8.65 -23.15 17.95
CA SER A 95 7.78 -23.51 16.82
C SER A 95 7.35 -24.97 16.93
N GLY A 96 6.06 -25.23 16.71
CA GLY A 96 5.43 -26.54 16.94
C GLY A 96 4.58 -26.57 18.22
N ILE A 97 4.92 -25.78 19.23
CA ILE A 97 4.00 -25.41 20.32
C ILE A 97 3.30 -24.11 19.99
N HIS A 98 4.06 -23.15 19.47
CA HIS A 98 3.57 -21.85 19.05
C HIS A 98 3.53 -21.72 17.53
N SER A 99 2.52 -21.04 17.01
CA SER A 99 2.36 -20.71 15.59
C SER A 99 3.13 -19.44 15.19
N GLY A 100 3.46 -18.58 16.13
CA GLY A 100 4.19 -17.33 15.88
C GLY A 100 3.53 -16.46 14.81
N TYR A 101 4.31 -15.98 13.86
CA TYR A 101 3.82 -15.15 12.76
C TYR A 101 3.25 -15.93 11.56
N MET A 102 3.03 -17.26 11.67
CA MET A 102 2.44 -18.07 10.58
C MET A 102 1.13 -17.45 10.07
N MET A 103 0.18 -17.18 10.98
CA MET A 103 -1.13 -16.63 10.58
C MET A 103 -1.04 -15.20 10.06
N ALA A 104 -0.09 -14.41 10.51
CA ALA A 104 0.15 -13.07 9.96
C ALA A 104 0.64 -13.15 8.49
N GLN A 105 1.56 -14.08 8.20
CA GLN A 105 2.00 -14.32 6.81
C GLN A 105 0.85 -14.82 5.93
N VAL A 106 0.03 -15.75 6.39
CA VAL A 106 -1.15 -16.25 5.65
C VAL A 106 -2.14 -15.09 5.40
N THR A 107 -2.33 -14.21 6.36
CA THR A 107 -3.16 -13.00 6.20
C THR A 107 -2.60 -12.09 5.11
N ALA A 108 -1.30 -11.78 5.15
CA ALA A 108 -0.65 -10.97 4.12
C ALA A 108 -0.79 -11.60 2.72
N ALA A 109 -0.58 -12.91 2.60
CA ALA A 109 -0.76 -13.64 1.34
C ALA A 109 -2.21 -13.60 0.82
N SER A 110 -3.20 -13.69 1.71
CA SER A 110 -4.62 -13.58 1.37
C SER A 110 -4.95 -12.18 0.83
N LEU A 111 -4.46 -11.13 1.48
CA LEU A 111 -4.66 -9.74 1.05
C LEU A 111 -3.99 -9.44 -0.29
N VAL A 112 -2.81 -10.02 -0.55
CA VAL A 112 -2.15 -9.93 -1.87
C VAL A 112 -3.01 -10.59 -2.96
N ASN A 113 -3.58 -11.76 -2.67
CA ASN A 113 -4.47 -12.43 -3.62
C ASN A 113 -5.75 -11.62 -3.90
N GLU A 114 -6.32 -10.98 -2.88
CA GLU A 114 -7.46 -10.09 -3.03
C GLU A 114 -7.10 -8.84 -3.87
N ASN A 115 -5.96 -8.23 -3.59
CA ASN A 115 -5.45 -7.09 -4.37
C ASN A 115 -5.27 -7.40 -5.84
N LYS A 116 -4.87 -8.62 -6.21
CA LYS A 116 -4.80 -9.07 -7.60
C LYS A 116 -6.17 -8.94 -8.31
N VAL A 117 -7.25 -9.29 -7.61
CA VAL A 117 -8.61 -9.17 -8.14
C VAL A 117 -9.00 -7.69 -8.28
N PHE A 118 -8.75 -6.89 -7.25
CA PHE A 118 -9.05 -5.45 -7.28
C PHE A 118 -8.19 -4.67 -8.29
N ALA A 119 -6.97 -5.10 -8.58
CA ALA A 119 -6.10 -4.45 -9.56
C ALA A 119 -6.52 -4.69 -11.02
N THR A 120 -7.53 -5.53 -11.28
CA THR A 120 -8.09 -5.67 -12.64
C THR A 120 -8.72 -4.35 -13.09
N PRO A 121 -8.28 -3.72 -14.20
CA PRO A 121 -8.78 -2.40 -14.60
C PRO A 121 -10.29 -2.36 -14.84
N ALA A 122 -10.97 -1.34 -14.31
CA ALA A 122 -12.37 -1.05 -14.61
C ALA A 122 -12.51 0.01 -15.72
N SER A 123 -11.49 0.84 -15.92
CA SER A 123 -11.48 1.93 -16.90
C SER A 123 -11.45 1.47 -18.37
N ILE A 124 -11.26 0.18 -18.61
CA ILE A 124 -11.30 -0.43 -19.95
C ILE A 124 -12.65 -1.03 -20.30
N ASP A 125 -13.65 -0.88 -19.45
CA ASP A 125 -15.01 -1.32 -19.68
C ASP A 125 -15.94 -0.11 -19.86
N SER A 126 -17.01 -0.31 -20.60
CA SER A 126 -18.05 0.70 -20.79
C SER A 126 -19.39 0.06 -21.07
N ILE A 127 -20.45 0.72 -20.59
CA ILE A 127 -21.83 0.37 -20.87
C ILE A 127 -22.61 1.62 -21.32
N PRO A 128 -23.57 1.50 -22.24
CA PRO A 128 -24.41 2.64 -22.60
C PRO A 128 -25.35 3.02 -21.44
N GLY A 129 -25.43 4.33 -21.18
CA GLY A 129 -26.34 4.93 -20.21
C GLY A 129 -27.37 5.86 -20.87
N SER A 130 -28.32 6.38 -20.09
CA SER A 130 -29.26 7.43 -20.49
C SER A 130 -29.99 7.15 -21.81
N ALA A 131 -30.46 5.92 -21.99
CA ALA A 131 -31.08 5.46 -23.25
C ALA A 131 -30.14 5.62 -24.48
N SER A 132 -28.88 5.26 -24.31
CA SER A 132 -27.79 5.34 -25.31
C SER A 132 -27.40 6.76 -25.74
N ARG A 133 -27.72 7.76 -24.92
CA ARG A 133 -27.17 9.12 -25.09
C ARG A 133 -25.72 9.21 -24.60
N GLU A 134 -25.39 8.36 -23.64
CA GLU A 134 -24.04 8.15 -23.12
C GLU A 134 -23.60 6.73 -23.51
N ASP A 135 -22.96 6.59 -24.65
CA ASP A 135 -22.54 5.31 -25.21
C ASP A 135 -21.17 4.86 -24.72
N HIS A 136 -20.42 5.77 -24.10
CA HIS A 136 -19.11 5.50 -23.48
C HIS A 136 -18.98 6.22 -22.13
N VAL A 137 -18.84 5.45 -21.05
CA VAL A 137 -18.63 5.94 -19.69
C VAL A 137 -17.30 5.42 -19.12
N SER A 138 -16.72 6.15 -18.17
CA SER A 138 -15.33 5.92 -17.72
C SER A 138 -15.17 4.81 -16.68
N MET A 139 -16.23 4.44 -15.96
CA MET A 139 -16.21 3.55 -14.78
C MET A 139 -15.28 4.01 -13.65
N GLY A 140 -14.97 5.31 -13.58
CA GLY A 140 -14.00 5.89 -12.64
C GLY A 140 -14.33 5.67 -11.17
N MET A 141 -15.62 5.66 -10.80
CA MET A 141 -16.04 5.37 -9.42
C MET A 141 -15.65 3.95 -9.02
N THR A 142 -15.76 2.97 -9.91
CA THR A 142 -15.31 1.59 -9.66
C THR A 142 -13.81 1.53 -9.46
N SER A 143 -13.03 2.19 -10.32
CA SER A 143 -11.56 2.29 -10.16
C SER A 143 -11.17 2.90 -8.82
N ALA A 144 -11.82 4.00 -8.41
CA ALA A 144 -11.55 4.69 -7.14
C ALA A 144 -11.84 3.79 -5.92
N ARG A 145 -12.97 3.09 -5.93
CA ARG A 145 -13.34 2.18 -4.83
C ARG A 145 -12.36 1.02 -4.70
N LYS A 146 -11.95 0.41 -5.81
CA LYS A 146 -10.97 -0.68 -5.82
C LYS A 146 -9.61 -0.22 -5.30
N LEU A 147 -9.12 0.94 -5.76
CA LEU A 147 -7.87 1.50 -5.25
C LEU A 147 -7.91 1.71 -3.75
N ARG A 148 -9.02 2.20 -3.20
CA ARG A 148 -9.17 2.39 -1.74
C ARG A 148 -9.01 1.07 -0.98
N GLU A 149 -9.64 -0.01 -1.45
CA GLU A 149 -9.50 -1.33 -0.81
C GLU A 149 -8.05 -1.85 -0.91
N ILE A 150 -7.41 -1.69 -2.08
CA ILE A 150 -5.99 -2.05 -2.27
C ILE A 150 -5.09 -1.30 -1.29
N VAL A 151 -5.27 0.01 -1.11
CA VAL A 151 -4.47 0.81 -0.17
C VAL A 151 -4.64 0.27 1.25
N THR A 152 -5.88 0.01 1.68
CA THR A 152 -6.16 -0.57 3.01
C THR A 152 -5.47 -1.91 3.20
N ASN A 153 -5.52 -2.78 2.21
CA ASN A 153 -4.88 -4.09 2.26
C ASN A 153 -3.35 -3.98 2.29
N VAL A 154 -2.78 -3.07 1.50
CA VAL A 154 -1.32 -2.86 1.46
C VAL A 154 -0.79 -2.29 2.76
N GLU A 155 -1.48 -1.34 3.39
CA GLU A 155 -1.15 -0.90 4.75
C GLU A 155 -1.07 -2.09 5.73
N ALA A 156 -2.06 -2.98 5.72
CA ALA A 156 -2.06 -4.16 6.60
C ALA A 156 -0.92 -5.14 6.28
N ILE A 157 -0.60 -5.36 4.99
CA ILE A 157 0.53 -6.20 4.57
C ILE A 157 1.86 -5.60 5.05
N MET A 158 2.04 -4.29 4.92
CA MET A 158 3.24 -3.59 5.39
C MET A 158 3.35 -3.64 6.91
N ALA A 159 2.25 -3.49 7.64
CA ALA A 159 2.25 -3.66 9.08
C ALA A 159 2.71 -5.06 9.52
N VAL A 160 2.31 -6.10 8.80
CA VAL A 160 2.81 -7.47 9.04
C VAL A 160 4.31 -7.56 8.76
N GLU A 161 4.80 -6.93 7.69
CA GLU A 161 6.24 -6.90 7.39
C GLU A 161 7.03 -6.21 8.50
N VAL A 162 6.57 -5.07 8.98
CA VAL A 162 7.21 -4.32 10.09
C VAL A 162 7.28 -5.17 11.36
N LEU A 163 6.21 -5.86 11.71
CA LEU A 163 6.18 -6.78 12.86
C LEU A 163 7.19 -7.92 12.70
N CYS A 164 7.20 -8.58 11.55
CA CYS A 164 8.12 -9.68 11.26
C CYS A 164 9.58 -9.19 11.25
N ALA A 165 9.86 -8.01 10.70
CA ALA A 165 11.20 -7.43 10.66
C ALA A 165 11.70 -7.09 12.07
N ALA A 166 10.87 -6.45 12.90
CA ALA A 166 11.23 -6.14 14.28
C ALA A 166 11.51 -7.42 15.09
N GLN A 167 10.69 -8.46 14.92
CA GLN A 167 10.89 -9.74 15.58
C GLN A 167 12.18 -10.45 15.10
N ALA A 168 12.45 -10.39 13.80
CA ALA A 168 13.66 -10.96 13.22
C ALA A 168 14.94 -10.28 13.78
N ILE A 169 14.91 -8.96 13.94
CA ILE A 169 16.01 -8.21 14.55
C ILE A 169 16.27 -8.69 15.99
N ASP A 170 15.22 -8.85 16.79
CA ASP A 170 15.36 -9.32 18.16
C ASP A 170 15.93 -10.74 18.25
N LEU A 171 15.53 -11.62 17.34
CA LEU A 171 16.01 -13.00 17.30
C LEU A 171 17.45 -13.10 16.80
N GLN A 172 17.82 -12.27 15.83
CA GLN A 172 19.15 -12.27 15.24
C GLN A 172 20.18 -11.61 16.17
N LYS A 173 19.76 -10.64 17.02
CA LYS A 173 20.59 -9.91 17.97
C LYS A 173 21.88 -9.36 17.33
N PRO A 174 21.77 -8.55 16.25
CA PRO A 174 22.96 -7.99 15.61
C PRO A 174 23.76 -7.11 16.60
N GLU A 175 25.07 -7.09 16.48
CA GLU A 175 25.94 -6.27 17.33
C GLU A 175 25.63 -4.77 17.18
N THR A 176 25.28 -4.34 15.96
CA THR A 176 24.93 -2.96 15.64
C THR A 176 23.81 -2.90 14.61
N LEU A 177 22.90 -1.95 14.77
CA LEU A 177 21.92 -1.56 13.77
C LEU A 177 22.35 -0.24 13.12
N GLY A 178 21.97 -0.05 11.85
CA GLY A 178 22.03 1.28 11.25
C GLY A 178 21.13 2.26 12.01
N LYS A 179 21.50 3.54 12.08
CA LYS A 179 20.80 4.55 12.89
C LYS A 179 19.30 4.61 12.58
N GLY A 180 18.92 4.68 11.29
CA GLY A 180 17.51 4.71 10.89
C GLY A 180 16.78 3.41 11.25
N THR A 181 17.42 2.24 11.04
CA THR A 181 16.81 0.95 11.42
C THR A 181 16.63 0.84 12.93
N ALA A 182 17.58 1.32 13.72
CA ALA A 182 17.48 1.35 15.18
C ALA A 182 16.30 2.23 15.64
N ALA A 183 16.17 3.44 15.08
CA ALA A 183 15.07 4.35 15.38
C ALA A 183 13.70 3.74 15.03
N ALA A 184 13.57 3.13 13.85
CA ALA A 184 12.34 2.43 13.46
C ALA A 184 12.01 1.27 14.42
N HIS A 185 12.99 0.43 14.73
CA HIS A 185 12.82 -0.69 15.66
C HIS A 185 12.38 -0.23 17.06
N GLU A 186 12.97 0.83 17.58
CA GLU A 186 12.62 1.43 18.89
C GLU A 186 11.16 1.92 18.90
N GLN A 187 10.70 2.59 17.82
CA GLN A 187 9.31 3.03 17.72
C GLN A 187 8.34 1.84 17.74
N VAL A 188 8.66 0.78 17.01
CA VAL A 188 7.82 -0.43 16.99
C VAL A 188 7.81 -1.09 18.36
N ARG A 189 8.96 -1.27 18.99
CA ARG A 189 9.09 -1.93 20.30
C ARG A 189 8.56 -1.09 21.47
N GLY A 190 8.48 0.21 21.32
CA GLY A 190 7.79 1.10 22.27
C GLY A 190 6.28 0.86 22.35
N ALA A 191 5.69 0.37 21.27
CA ALA A 191 4.24 0.08 21.19
C ALA A 191 3.92 -1.42 21.28
N ILE A 192 4.80 -2.30 20.79
CA ILE A 192 4.53 -3.73 20.61
C ILE A 192 5.68 -4.55 21.18
N PRO A 193 5.44 -5.34 22.24
CA PRO A 193 6.48 -6.16 22.84
C PRO A 193 6.91 -7.31 21.92
N HIS A 194 8.08 -7.89 22.20
CA HIS A 194 8.54 -9.13 21.57
C HIS A 194 7.49 -10.23 21.66
N LEU A 195 7.46 -11.13 20.68
CA LEU A 195 6.56 -12.27 20.64
C LEU A 195 7.30 -13.50 21.22
N ASP A 196 7.09 -13.78 22.49
CA ASP A 196 7.66 -14.98 23.16
C ASP A 196 6.80 -16.23 22.94
N GLY A 197 5.52 -16.08 22.68
CA GLY A 197 4.53 -17.12 22.43
C GLY A 197 3.28 -16.55 21.76
N ASP A 198 2.35 -17.42 21.42
CA ASP A 198 1.14 -17.01 20.67
C ASP A 198 0.29 -15.99 21.44
N ARG A 199 -0.14 -14.98 20.74
CA ARG A 199 -1.11 -13.97 21.18
C ARG A 199 -1.97 -13.47 20.01
N LEU A 200 -2.93 -12.61 20.30
CA LEU A 200 -3.83 -12.04 19.29
C LEU A 200 -3.09 -11.00 18.43
N LEU A 201 -2.52 -11.44 17.30
CA LEU A 201 -1.70 -10.60 16.41
C LEU A 201 -2.48 -9.48 15.72
N SER A 202 -3.82 -9.56 15.62
CA SER A 202 -4.61 -8.45 15.06
C SER A 202 -4.42 -7.16 15.86
N ARG A 203 -4.22 -7.22 17.18
CA ARG A 203 -3.94 -6.04 18.00
C ARG A 203 -2.56 -5.45 17.71
N ASP A 204 -1.59 -6.29 17.43
CA ASP A 204 -0.24 -5.85 17.07
C ASP A 204 -0.24 -5.19 15.69
N ILE A 205 -0.96 -5.77 14.72
CA ILE A 205 -1.15 -5.20 13.38
C ILE A 205 -1.82 -3.81 13.49
N GLU A 206 -2.91 -3.69 14.24
CA GLU A 206 -3.59 -2.39 14.47
C GLU A 206 -2.68 -1.36 15.13
N ALA A 207 -1.81 -1.77 16.05
CA ALA A 207 -0.85 -0.88 16.68
C ALA A 207 0.17 -0.36 15.65
N VAL A 208 0.72 -1.21 14.78
CA VAL A 208 1.60 -0.77 13.68
C VAL A 208 0.87 0.15 12.71
N LEU A 209 -0.34 -0.21 12.27
CA LEU A 209 -1.17 0.65 11.41
C LEU A 209 -1.35 2.05 12.02
N THR A 210 -1.49 2.12 13.34
CA THR A 210 -1.58 3.41 14.04
C THR A 210 -0.28 4.21 13.95
N LEU A 211 0.88 3.56 14.08
CA LEU A 211 2.20 4.19 13.94
C LEU A 211 2.44 4.67 12.51
N GLU A 212 2.10 3.84 11.52
CA GLU A 212 2.24 4.16 10.10
C GLU A 212 1.38 5.37 9.69
N ARG A 213 0.08 5.34 10.03
CA ARG A 213 -0.86 6.42 9.70
C ARG A 213 -0.53 7.74 10.39
N LYS A 214 0.11 7.70 11.55
CA LYS A 214 0.64 8.89 12.23
C LYS A 214 1.99 9.35 11.70
N GLY A 215 2.66 8.55 10.85
CA GLY A 215 4.00 8.84 10.34
C GLY A 215 5.12 8.77 11.40
N THR A 216 4.84 8.19 12.58
CA THR A 216 5.80 8.22 13.70
C THR A 216 7.07 7.43 13.42
N ILE A 217 6.99 6.32 12.70
CA ILE A 217 8.17 5.53 12.31
C ILE A 217 9.05 6.34 11.35
N VAL A 218 8.46 6.95 10.33
CA VAL A 218 9.18 7.76 9.34
C VAL A 218 9.82 8.96 10.02
N ALA A 219 9.08 9.71 10.84
CA ALA A 219 9.60 10.87 11.56
C ALA A 219 10.80 10.52 12.46
N ALA A 220 10.76 9.39 13.18
CA ALA A 220 11.88 8.95 13.99
C ALA A 220 13.11 8.56 13.15
N VAL A 221 12.90 7.98 11.97
CA VAL A 221 14.00 7.68 11.05
C VAL A 221 14.62 8.96 10.51
N GLU A 222 13.80 9.91 10.07
CA GLU A 222 14.26 11.21 9.55
C GLU A 222 14.99 12.04 10.61
N GLU A 223 14.55 11.99 11.87
CA GLU A 223 15.28 12.61 12.99
C GLU A 223 16.67 11.98 13.17
N ALA A 224 16.80 10.67 12.96
CA ALA A 224 18.07 9.96 13.18
C ALA A 224 19.07 10.10 12.02
N ILE A 225 18.61 10.26 10.77
CA ILE A 225 19.47 10.20 9.57
C ILE A 225 19.27 11.35 8.59
N GLY A 226 18.31 12.26 8.80
CA GLY A 226 17.88 13.30 7.86
C GLY A 226 16.73 12.85 6.96
N ASP A 227 16.19 13.80 6.21
CA ASP A 227 15.02 13.58 5.35
C ASP A 227 15.20 12.39 4.41
N LEU A 228 14.14 11.61 4.25
CA LEU A 228 14.07 10.53 3.26
C LEU A 228 13.60 11.09 1.91
N GLU A 229 14.31 10.77 0.84
CA GLU A 229 13.98 11.17 -0.54
C GLU A 229 12.75 10.41 -1.13
#